data_39d1b32b426faac24d299bd233ba68a6
#
_entry.id   39d1b32b426faac24d299bd233ba68a6
#
_cell.length_a   1.000
_cell.length_b   1.000
_cell.length_c   1.000
_cell.angle_alpha   90.00
_cell.angle_beta   90.00
_cell.angle_gamma   90.00
#
_symmetry.space_group_name_H-M   'P 1'
#
loop_
_entity.id
_entity.type
_entity.pdbx_description
1 polymer ?
#
loop_
_entity_poly.entity_id
_entity_poly.type
_entity_poly.pdbx_seq_one_letter_code
_entity_poly.pdbx_strand_id
1 'polypeptide(L)'
;MEKLNEKIFSLDNRVRKVQAYLQDSTSHVLFCNSEGVSYYDYRPMVSFMAVCIMEENGKMENGYAGRSYRKGFEFMTDDVVDVIAREVVDRTAILFKAIKPKGGEMPVVMGSGGSGILLHEAIGHAFEADFNRKDISIFAGQLNKKVCNEHINVVDDGTIPFNRGSVNFDDEGVEGQKTYIVKEGVLTSYLHDRISAKHYGVNPTGNGRRDTFRNLPIPRMRATYMEAGN
;
A
#
# COMPACT_ATOMS: atom_id res chain seq x y z
N MET A 1 -15.00 5.37 18.51
CA MET A 1 -16.11 4.85 17.69
C MET A 1 -17.33 5.76 17.79
N GLU A 2 -17.86 5.97 18.98
CA GLU A 2 -19.02 6.85 19.22
C GLU A 2 -18.82 8.27 18.67
N LYS A 3 -17.72 8.93 19.03
CA LYS A 3 -17.36 10.25 18.52
C LYS A 3 -17.32 10.34 16.99
N LEU A 4 -16.80 9.30 16.31
CA LEU A 4 -16.80 9.26 14.84
C LEU A 4 -18.23 9.17 14.29
N ASN A 5 -19.07 8.31 14.91
CA ASN A 5 -20.46 8.15 14.52
C ASN A 5 -21.24 9.46 14.65
N GLU A 6 -21.17 10.11 15.83
CA GLU A 6 -21.81 11.40 16.09
C GLU A 6 -21.35 12.48 15.10
N LYS A 7 -20.05 12.54 14.83
CA LYS A 7 -19.48 13.50 13.89
C LYS A 7 -20.03 13.30 12.48
N ILE A 8 -20.06 12.06 11.97
CA ILE A 8 -20.58 11.77 10.63
C ILE A 8 -22.05 12.16 10.52
N PHE A 9 -22.89 11.79 11.50
CA PHE A 9 -24.29 12.20 11.50
C PHE A 9 -24.51 13.71 11.57
N SER A 10 -23.60 14.45 12.23
CA SER A 10 -23.69 15.91 12.34
C SER A 10 -23.34 16.66 11.06
N LEU A 11 -22.61 16.03 10.14
CA LEU A 11 -22.10 16.66 8.93
C LEU A 11 -23.12 16.71 7.78
N ASP A 12 -24.05 15.73 7.71
CA ASP A 12 -25.04 15.69 6.63
C ASP A 12 -26.31 14.96 7.08
N ASN A 13 -27.46 15.59 6.91
CA ASN A 13 -28.78 15.09 7.32
C ASN A 13 -29.26 13.88 6.47
N ARG A 14 -28.62 13.60 5.34
CA ARG A 14 -28.89 12.44 4.49
C ARG A 14 -28.28 11.15 5.04
N VAL A 15 -27.40 11.22 6.04
CA VAL A 15 -26.80 10.05 6.68
C VAL A 15 -27.89 9.20 7.33
N ARG A 16 -27.94 7.92 7.00
CA ARG A 16 -28.88 6.94 7.57
C ARG A 16 -28.18 5.90 8.44
N LYS A 17 -26.94 5.54 8.09
CA LYS A 17 -26.20 4.54 8.82
C LYS A 17 -24.69 4.77 8.71
N VAL A 18 -24.00 4.52 9.80
CA VAL A 18 -22.54 4.51 9.87
C VAL A 18 -22.08 3.13 10.36
N GLN A 19 -21.05 2.59 9.72
CA GLN A 19 -20.33 1.42 10.18
C GLN A 19 -18.86 1.83 10.40
N ALA A 20 -18.36 1.65 11.61
CA ALA A 20 -16.99 2.00 11.94
C ALA A 20 -16.22 0.73 12.33
N TYR A 21 -15.01 0.59 11.79
CA TYR A 21 -14.13 -0.55 11.98
C TYR A 21 -12.81 -0.07 12.56
N LEU A 22 -12.41 -0.68 13.66
CA LEU A 22 -11.10 -0.50 14.27
C LEU A 22 -10.43 -1.85 14.35
N GLN A 23 -9.23 -1.94 13.79
CA GLN A 23 -8.36 -3.09 13.94
C GLN A 23 -7.04 -2.63 14.53
N ASP A 24 -6.63 -3.23 15.62
CA ASP A 24 -5.34 -3.04 16.25
C ASP A 24 -4.65 -4.39 16.42
N SER A 25 -3.39 -4.45 16.05
CA SER A 25 -2.58 -5.66 16.18
C SER A 25 -1.14 -5.32 16.48
N THR A 26 -0.49 -6.19 17.20
CA THR A 26 0.93 -6.07 17.52
C THR A 26 1.62 -7.41 17.28
N SER A 27 2.71 -7.37 16.54
CA SER A 27 3.58 -8.52 16.35
C SER A 27 4.95 -8.27 16.95
N HIS A 28 5.46 -9.27 17.66
CA HIS A 28 6.82 -9.31 18.17
C HIS A 28 7.58 -10.36 17.38
N VAL A 29 8.61 -9.96 16.66
CA VAL A 29 9.39 -10.83 15.79
C VAL A 29 10.81 -10.92 16.31
N LEU A 30 11.27 -12.12 16.62
CA LEU A 30 12.67 -12.43 16.87
C LEU A 30 13.22 -13.20 15.65
N PHE A 31 14.20 -12.63 15.00
CA PHE A 31 14.92 -13.27 13.91
C PHE A 31 16.29 -13.71 14.40
N CYS A 32 16.66 -14.95 14.10
CA CYS A 32 18.00 -15.49 14.33
C CYS A 32 18.40 -16.36 13.13
N ASN A 33 19.68 -16.33 12.76
CA ASN A 33 20.22 -17.18 11.72
C ASN A 33 21.52 -17.85 12.12
N SER A 34 22.01 -18.76 11.29
CA SER A 34 23.27 -19.51 11.52
C SER A 34 24.54 -18.65 11.40
N GLU A 35 24.43 -17.44 10.89
CA GLU A 35 25.53 -16.47 10.77
C GLU A 35 25.72 -15.65 12.05
N GLY A 36 24.91 -15.93 13.10
CA GLY A 36 24.95 -15.23 14.37
C GLY A 36 24.19 -13.91 14.39
N VAL A 37 23.43 -13.61 13.33
CA VAL A 37 22.59 -12.41 13.28
C VAL A 37 21.33 -12.66 14.09
N SER A 38 21.02 -11.72 14.97
CA SER A 38 19.80 -11.74 15.79
C SER A 38 19.24 -10.34 15.91
N TYR A 39 17.95 -10.17 15.62
CA TYR A 39 17.22 -8.95 15.91
C TYR A 39 15.81 -9.20 16.42
N TYR A 40 15.35 -8.23 17.18
CA TYR A 40 13.99 -8.12 17.64
C TYR A 40 13.31 -6.95 16.93
N ASP A 41 12.12 -7.19 16.40
CA ASP A 41 11.30 -6.18 15.73
C ASP A 41 9.90 -6.12 16.37
N TYR A 42 9.50 -4.92 16.76
CA TYR A 42 8.17 -4.60 17.26
C TYR A 42 7.35 -3.99 16.12
N ARG A 43 6.26 -4.66 15.74
CA ARG A 43 5.44 -4.32 14.58
C ARG A 43 3.99 -4.01 14.99
N PRO A 44 3.70 -2.82 15.52
CA PRO A 44 2.33 -2.41 15.77
C PRO A 44 1.66 -2.06 14.44
N MET A 45 0.35 -2.33 14.33
CA MET A 45 -0.45 -2.00 13.16
C MET A 45 -1.84 -1.61 13.59
N VAL A 46 -2.28 -0.41 13.22
CA VAL A 46 -3.63 0.07 13.49
C VAL A 46 -4.32 0.46 12.19
N SER A 47 -5.59 0.14 12.07
CA SER A 47 -6.45 0.54 10.96
C SER A 47 -7.76 1.04 11.51
N PHE A 48 -8.20 2.21 11.07
CA PHE A 48 -9.47 2.81 11.43
C PHE A 48 -10.21 3.25 10.17
N MET A 49 -11.45 2.79 10.00
CA MET A 49 -12.22 3.01 8.79
C MET A 49 -13.70 3.24 9.14
N ALA A 50 -14.35 4.09 8.36
CA ALA A 50 -15.80 4.29 8.37
C ALA A 50 -16.41 4.02 7.01
N VAL A 51 -17.61 3.46 7.02
CA VAL A 51 -18.54 3.43 5.89
C VAL A 51 -19.73 4.29 6.26
N CYS A 52 -20.07 5.23 5.38
CA CYS A 52 -21.26 6.09 5.50
C CYS A 52 -22.29 5.67 4.47
N ILE A 53 -23.52 5.48 4.90
CA ILE A 53 -24.67 5.21 4.03
C ILE A 53 -25.60 6.40 4.11
N MET A 54 -25.89 7.00 2.96
CA MET A 54 -26.78 8.16 2.80
C MET A 54 -28.00 7.82 1.94
N GLU A 55 -29.07 8.58 2.12
CA GLU A 55 -30.27 8.50 1.31
C GLU A 55 -30.68 9.90 0.84
N GLU A 56 -30.99 10.02 -0.46
CA GLU A 56 -31.53 11.22 -1.06
C GLU A 56 -32.60 10.83 -2.09
N ASN A 57 -33.85 11.29 -1.91
CA ASN A 57 -34.98 11.03 -2.82
C ASN A 57 -35.20 9.54 -3.14
N GLY A 58 -35.07 8.68 -2.14
CA GLY A 58 -35.20 7.22 -2.29
C GLY A 58 -34.01 6.49 -2.91
N LYS A 59 -32.96 7.22 -3.32
CA LYS A 59 -31.68 6.65 -3.76
C LYS A 59 -30.75 6.50 -2.57
N MET A 60 -30.12 5.36 -2.46
CA MET A 60 -29.09 5.10 -1.43
C MET A 60 -27.71 5.04 -2.06
N GLU A 61 -26.75 5.68 -1.42
CA GLU A 61 -25.34 5.62 -1.78
C GLU A 61 -24.49 5.31 -0.55
N ASN A 62 -23.34 4.69 -0.76
CA ASN A 62 -22.39 4.43 0.30
C ASN A 62 -20.95 4.76 -0.14
N GLY A 63 -20.19 5.31 0.79
CA GLY A 63 -18.78 5.60 0.60
C GLY A 63 -17.98 5.15 1.82
N TYR A 64 -16.67 5.06 1.67
CA TYR A 64 -15.78 4.73 2.76
C TYR A 64 -14.58 5.66 2.82
N ALA A 65 -14.04 5.84 4.02
CA ALA A 65 -12.76 6.49 4.27
C ALA A 65 -12.06 5.80 5.46
N GLY A 66 -10.74 5.80 5.44
CA GLY A 66 -9.96 5.19 6.52
C GLY A 66 -8.49 5.52 6.46
N ARG A 67 -7.83 5.17 7.55
CA ARG A 67 -6.38 5.32 7.71
C ARG A 67 -5.82 4.05 8.34
N SER A 68 -4.62 3.67 7.90
CA SER A 68 -3.87 2.55 8.46
C SER A 68 -2.41 2.96 8.59
N TYR A 69 -1.82 2.68 9.76
CA TYR A 69 -0.43 3.03 10.03
C TYR A 69 0.27 1.93 10.82
N ARG A 70 1.57 1.88 10.69
CA ARG A 70 2.46 1.10 11.55
C ARG A 70 2.68 1.86 12.87
N LYS A 71 1.61 1.95 13.64
CA LYS A 71 1.53 2.58 14.97
C LYS A 71 0.60 1.79 15.87
N GLY A 72 0.64 2.07 17.17
CA GLY A 72 -0.34 1.61 18.13
C GLY A 72 -1.56 2.54 18.22
N PHE A 73 -2.31 2.40 19.29
CA PHE A 73 -3.57 3.13 19.49
C PHE A 73 -3.42 4.65 19.64
N GLU A 74 -2.20 5.15 19.92
CA GLU A 74 -1.86 6.59 19.95
C GLU A 74 -2.17 7.33 18.63
N PHE A 75 -2.36 6.56 17.56
CA PHE A 75 -2.82 7.07 16.28
C PHE A 75 -4.24 7.69 16.32
N MET A 76 -5.09 7.24 17.25
CA MET A 76 -6.50 7.62 17.35
C MET A 76 -6.66 9.00 18.00
N THR A 77 -6.29 10.04 17.27
CA THR A 77 -6.49 11.44 17.67
C THR A 77 -7.81 12.00 17.15
N ASP A 78 -8.26 13.11 17.75
CA ASP A 78 -9.44 13.83 17.30
C ASP A 78 -9.33 14.30 15.84
N ASP A 79 -8.13 14.72 15.42
CA ASP A 79 -7.87 15.12 14.03
C ASP A 79 -8.08 13.96 13.05
N VAL A 80 -7.64 12.76 13.39
CA VAL A 80 -7.86 11.55 12.56
C VAL A 80 -9.36 11.25 12.45
N VAL A 81 -10.09 11.34 13.54
CA VAL A 81 -11.55 11.16 13.56
C VAL A 81 -12.23 12.20 12.65
N ASP A 82 -11.86 13.47 12.78
CA ASP A 82 -12.43 14.56 11.99
C ASP A 82 -12.13 14.42 10.49
N VAL A 83 -10.91 14.05 10.14
CA VAL A 83 -10.51 13.82 8.74
C VAL A 83 -11.31 12.67 8.13
N ILE A 84 -11.42 11.53 8.82
CA ILE A 84 -12.16 10.37 8.32
C ILE A 84 -13.66 10.71 8.19
N ALA A 85 -14.24 11.42 9.18
CA ALA A 85 -15.64 11.81 9.16
C ALA A 85 -15.97 12.69 7.95
N ARG A 86 -15.20 13.74 7.70
CA ARG A 86 -15.38 14.64 6.55
C ARG A 86 -15.22 13.89 5.24
N GLU A 87 -14.14 13.15 5.11
CA GLU A 87 -13.81 12.44 3.87
C GLU A 87 -14.87 11.40 3.50
N VAL A 88 -15.40 10.62 4.45
CA VAL A 88 -16.43 9.62 4.17
C VAL A 88 -17.76 10.28 3.77
N VAL A 89 -18.11 11.40 4.40
CA VAL A 89 -19.32 12.17 4.05
C VAL A 89 -19.20 12.75 2.64
N ASP A 90 -18.10 13.43 2.34
CA ASP A 90 -17.86 14.06 1.02
C ASP A 90 -17.84 13.02 -0.10
N ARG A 91 -17.16 11.91 0.11
CA ARG A 91 -17.09 10.79 -0.86
C ARG A 91 -18.46 10.16 -1.11
N THR A 92 -19.30 10.05 -0.08
CA THR A 92 -20.66 9.50 -0.24
C THR A 92 -21.56 10.50 -0.93
N ALA A 93 -21.52 11.78 -0.53
CA ALA A 93 -22.37 12.83 -1.07
C ALA A 93 -22.17 13.07 -2.57
N ILE A 94 -20.93 12.97 -3.06
CA ILE A 94 -20.63 13.17 -4.49
C ILE A 94 -21.28 12.09 -5.37
N LEU A 95 -21.53 10.87 -4.84
CA LEU A 95 -22.10 9.75 -5.60
C LEU A 95 -23.54 10.04 -6.07
N PHE A 96 -24.30 10.88 -5.37
CA PHE A 96 -25.64 11.27 -5.80
C PHE A 96 -25.62 12.08 -7.12
N LYS A 97 -24.48 12.75 -7.41
CA LYS A 97 -24.27 13.53 -8.64
C LYS A 97 -23.43 12.76 -9.67
N ALA A 98 -22.98 11.55 -9.35
CA ALA A 98 -22.13 10.77 -10.22
C ALA A 98 -22.91 10.33 -11.48
N ILE A 99 -22.24 10.42 -12.63
CA ILE A 99 -22.73 9.93 -13.91
C ILE A 99 -21.91 8.71 -14.33
N LYS A 100 -22.53 7.80 -15.06
CA LYS A 100 -21.82 6.64 -15.62
C LYS A 100 -20.96 7.11 -16.81
N PRO A 101 -19.61 6.97 -16.73
CA PRO A 101 -18.76 7.35 -17.84
C PRO A 101 -19.02 6.44 -19.05
N LYS A 102 -18.78 6.97 -20.25
CA LYS A 102 -18.77 6.15 -21.46
C LYS A 102 -17.45 5.35 -21.52
N GLY A 103 -17.54 4.06 -21.84
CA GLY A 103 -16.36 3.25 -22.14
C GLY A 103 -15.78 3.62 -23.51
N GLY A 104 -14.48 3.39 -23.70
CA GLY A 104 -13.79 3.64 -24.97
C GLY A 104 -12.31 3.95 -24.76
N GLU A 105 -11.59 4.07 -25.85
CA GLU A 105 -10.21 4.54 -25.85
C GLU A 105 -10.17 6.06 -25.71
N MET A 106 -9.48 6.54 -24.69
CA MET A 106 -9.37 7.98 -24.40
C MET A 106 -8.13 8.28 -23.56
N PRO A 107 -7.60 9.52 -23.62
CA PRO A 107 -6.58 9.98 -22.68
C PRO A 107 -7.14 9.96 -21.23
N VAL A 108 -6.34 9.46 -20.31
CA VAL A 108 -6.73 9.34 -18.89
C VAL A 108 -5.69 10.05 -18.01
N VAL A 109 -6.17 10.92 -17.12
CA VAL A 109 -5.38 11.48 -16.03
C VAL A 109 -5.76 10.75 -14.75
N MET A 110 -4.79 10.09 -14.12
CA MET A 110 -4.99 9.37 -12.86
C MET A 110 -4.49 10.22 -11.69
N GLY A 111 -5.38 10.55 -10.76
CA GLY A 111 -4.99 11.20 -9.52
C GLY A 111 -4.21 10.26 -8.59
N SER A 112 -3.46 10.81 -7.64
CA SER A 112 -2.80 10.03 -6.58
C SER A 112 -3.81 9.29 -5.69
N GLY A 113 -3.36 8.26 -4.98
CA GLY A 113 -4.20 7.46 -4.09
C GLY A 113 -4.71 6.18 -4.74
N GLY A 114 -5.99 6.09 -5.08
CA GLY A 114 -6.60 4.87 -5.64
C GLY A 114 -5.94 4.35 -6.93
N SER A 115 -5.36 5.21 -7.75
CA SER A 115 -4.57 4.82 -8.91
C SER A 115 -3.27 4.08 -8.56
N GLY A 116 -2.78 4.20 -7.33
CA GLY A 116 -1.67 3.39 -6.82
C GLY A 116 -1.96 1.89 -6.83
N ILE A 117 -3.23 1.50 -6.72
CA ILE A 117 -3.65 0.10 -6.86
C ILE A 117 -3.35 -0.39 -8.29
N LEU A 118 -3.61 0.43 -9.31
CA LEU A 118 -3.27 0.06 -10.68
C LEU A 118 -1.76 -0.12 -10.86
N LEU A 119 -0.94 0.76 -10.29
CA LEU A 119 0.51 0.61 -10.28
C LEU A 119 0.92 -0.71 -9.60
N HIS A 120 0.32 -1.03 -8.46
CA HIS A 120 0.57 -2.26 -7.70
C HIS A 120 0.25 -3.50 -8.54
N GLU A 121 -0.97 -3.60 -9.07
CA GLU A 121 -1.47 -4.78 -9.78
C GLU A 121 -0.87 -4.92 -11.19
N ALA A 122 -0.76 -3.82 -11.93
CA ALA A 122 -0.34 -3.89 -13.33
C ALA A 122 1.16 -4.14 -13.50
N ILE A 123 1.99 -3.56 -12.62
CA ILE A 123 3.44 -3.64 -12.77
C ILE A 123 4.18 -4.03 -11.48
N GLY A 124 3.67 -3.67 -10.31
CA GLY A 124 4.34 -3.92 -9.04
C GLY A 124 4.67 -5.39 -8.82
N HIS A 125 3.69 -6.27 -8.95
CA HIS A 125 3.88 -7.71 -8.86
C HIS A 125 4.81 -8.26 -9.97
N ALA A 126 4.81 -7.65 -11.14
CA ALA A 126 5.67 -8.07 -12.24
C ALA A 126 7.17 -7.76 -12.00
N PHE A 127 7.48 -6.91 -11.02
CA PHE A 127 8.84 -6.62 -10.59
C PHE A 127 9.34 -7.49 -9.43
N GLU A 128 8.51 -8.36 -8.88
CA GLU A 128 8.93 -9.33 -7.86
C GLU A 128 9.85 -10.37 -8.50
N ALA A 129 11.03 -10.54 -7.92
CA ALA A 129 12.13 -11.28 -8.58
C ALA A 129 11.91 -12.78 -8.70
N ASP A 130 11.00 -13.37 -7.91
CA ASP A 130 10.67 -14.79 -8.02
C ASP A 130 9.91 -15.11 -9.33
N PHE A 131 9.08 -14.19 -9.83
CA PHE A 131 8.45 -14.30 -11.14
C PHE A 131 9.47 -14.07 -12.26
N ASN A 132 10.35 -13.09 -12.11
CA ASN A 132 11.37 -12.75 -13.11
C ASN A 132 12.42 -13.87 -13.24
N ARG A 133 12.84 -14.47 -12.12
CA ARG A 133 13.77 -15.61 -12.08
C ARG A 133 13.24 -16.88 -12.77
N LYS A 134 11.91 -17.01 -12.84
CA LYS A 134 11.23 -18.14 -13.48
C LYS A 134 10.75 -17.84 -14.89
N ASP A 135 11.12 -16.69 -15.46
CA ASP A 135 10.69 -16.22 -16.79
C ASP A 135 9.15 -16.12 -16.95
N ILE A 136 8.43 -15.86 -15.86
CA ILE A 136 6.95 -15.73 -15.86
C ILE A 136 6.54 -14.26 -16.06
N SER A 137 7.35 -13.30 -15.61
CA SER A 137 7.08 -11.88 -15.75
C SER A 137 7.41 -11.38 -17.15
N ILE A 138 6.61 -10.41 -17.64
CA ILE A 138 6.91 -9.67 -18.88
C ILE A 138 8.21 -8.85 -18.79
N PHE A 139 8.72 -8.61 -17.58
CA PHE A 139 9.97 -7.89 -17.33
C PHE A 139 11.18 -8.83 -17.15
N ALA A 140 11.01 -10.15 -17.29
CA ALA A 140 12.12 -11.07 -17.24
C ALA A 140 13.16 -10.73 -18.33
N GLY A 141 14.44 -10.66 -17.94
CA GLY A 141 15.53 -10.28 -18.85
C GLY A 141 15.49 -8.82 -19.36
N GLN A 142 14.72 -7.93 -18.72
CA GLN A 142 14.63 -6.52 -19.10
C GLN A 142 15.48 -5.58 -18.22
N LEU A 143 16.27 -6.08 -17.28
CA LEU A 143 17.20 -5.25 -16.49
C LEU A 143 18.08 -4.38 -17.40
N ASN A 144 18.27 -3.13 -17.01
CA ASN A 144 19.01 -2.10 -17.73
C ASN A 144 18.42 -1.71 -19.08
N LYS A 145 17.17 -2.07 -19.38
CA LYS A 145 16.47 -1.62 -20.59
C LYS A 145 15.42 -0.58 -20.24
N LYS A 146 15.13 0.30 -21.20
CA LYS A 146 14.04 1.26 -21.12
C LYS A 146 12.71 0.52 -21.19
N VAL A 147 11.88 0.66 -20.16
CA VAL A 147 10.58 -0.03 -20.03
C VAL A 147 9.39 0.92 -20.04
N CYS A 148 9.64 2.23 -19.85
CA CYS A 148 8.61 3.26 -19.92
C CYS A 148 9.23 4.62 -20.28
N ASN A 149 8.44 5.70 -20.13
CA ASN A 149 8.89 7.07 -20.39
C ASN A 149 10.01 7.47 -19.40
N GLU A 150 10.99 8.25 -19.86
CA GLU A 150 12.14 8.71 -19.08
C GLU A 150 11.80 9.61 -17.89
N HIS A 151 10.62 10.19 -17.85
CA HIS A 151 10.16 10.98 -16.70
C HIS A 151 9.59 10.11 -15.56
N ILE A 152 9.56 8.79 -15.72
CA ILE A 152 8.96 7.85 -14.76
C ILE A 152 10.04 7.26 -13.86
N ASN A 153 9.87 7.45 -12.55
CA ASN A 153 10.59 6.75 -11.51
C ASN A 153 9.59 5.93 -10.67
N VAL A 154 9.84 4.64 -10.52
CA VAL A 154 9.08 3.74 -9.65
C VAL A 154 9.98 3.25 -8.53
N VAL A 155 9.49 3.41 -7.31
CA VAL A 155 10.23 3.09 -6.09
C VAL A 155 9.40 2.13 -5.25
N ASP A 156 10.09 1.19 -4.60
CA ASP A 156 9.55 0.47 -3.45
C ASP A 156 10.34 0.86 -2.20
N ASP A 157 9.66 1.35 -1.17
CA ASP A 157 10.29 1.96 -0.02
C ASP A 157 9.79 1.35 1.29
N GLY A 158 10.65 0.59 1.94
CA GLY A 158 10.42 0.02 3.26
C GLY A 158 10.73 0.95 4.44
N THR A 159 11.19 2.18 4.19
CA THR A 159 11.73 3.08 5.23
C THR A 159 10.80 4.24 5.62
N ILE A 160 9.69 4.44 4.92
CA ILE A 160 8.77 5.57 5.16
C ILE A 160 8.23 5.49 6.59
N PRO A 161 8.45 6.51 7.44
CA PRO A 161 8.03 6.46 8.83
C PRO A 161 6.53 6.19 8.97
N PHE A 162 6.20 5.22 9.83
CA PHE A 162 4.82 4.82 10.14
C PHE A 162 3.97 4.33 8.95
N ASN A 163 4.51 4.23 7.75
CA ASN A 163 3.80 3.66 6.63
C ASN A 163 3.50 2.18 6.88
N ARG A 164 2.32 1.72 6.48
CA ARG A 164 1.87 0.34 6.67
C ARG A 164 2.81 -0.69 6.01
N GLY A 165 3.41 -0.36 4.88
CA GLY A 165 4.36 -1.21 4.15
C GLY A 165 5.77 -1.21 4.72
N SER A 166 6.11 -0.26 5.60
CA SER A 166 7.48 -0.11 6.11
C SER A 166 7.84 -1.21 7.11
N VAL A 167 9.12 -1.55 7.15
CA VAL A 167 9.69 -2.56 8.05
C VAL A 167 11.07 -2.09 8.54
N ASN A 168 11.47 -2.48 9.75
CA ASN A 168 12.86 -2.32 10.16
C ASN A 168 13.70 -3.42 9.49
N PHE A 169 13.20 -4.66 9.56
CA PHE A 169 13.79 -5.83 8.90
C PHE A 169 12.68 -6.64 8.22
N ASP A 170 12.98 -7.24 7.10
CA ASP A 170 12.10 -8.18 6.43
C ASP A 170 12.08 -9.56 7.15
N ASP A 171 11.37 -10.52 6.63
CA ASP A 171 11.25 -11.84 7.26
C ASP A 171 12.45 -12.77 6.98
N GLU A 172 13.47 -12.27 6.29
CA GLU A 172 14.79 -12.90 6.10
C GLU A 172 15.90 -12.14 6.84
N GLY A 173 15.54 -11.12 7.63
CA GLY A 173 16.46 -10.33 8.41
C GLY A 173 17.27 -9.32 7.60
N VAL A 174 16.75 -8.86 6.49
CA VAL A 174 17.33 -7.79 5.68
C VAL A 174 16.66 -6.46 6.05
N GLU A 175 17.46 -5.43 6.28
CA GLU A 175 16.93 -4.08 6.61
C GLU A 175 16.00 -3.55 5.53
N GLY A 176 14.93 -2.87 5.98
CA GLY A 176 14.06 -2.11 5.09
C GLY A 176 14.85 -1.01 4.39
N GLN A 177 14.66 -0.89 3.08
CA GLN A 177 15.41 0.08 2.28
C GLN A 177 14.52 0.68 1.18
N LYS A 178 15.00 1.76 0.56
CA LYS A 178 14.41 2.37 -0.63
C LYS A 178 15.08 1.80 -1.86
N THR A 179 14.32 1.13 -2.72
CA THR A 179 14.77 0.50 -3.95
C THR A 179 14.15 1.20 -5.14
N TYR A 180 14.97 1.76 -6.03
CA TYR A 180 14.53 2.19 -7.35
C TYR A 180 14.34 0.97 -8.24
N ILE A 181 13.12 0.65 -8.59
CA ILE A 181 12.79 -0.41 -9.53
C ILE A 181 12.97 0.12 -10.96
N VAL A 182 12.37 1.28 -11.23
CA VAL A 182 12.54 2.01 -12.49
C VAL A 182 13.12 3.38 -12.16
N LYS A 183 14.17 3.76 -12.85
CA LYS A 183 14.77 5.09 -12.75
C LYS A 183 14.93 5.68 -14.14
N GLU A 184 14.38 6.88 -14.36
CA GLU A 184 14.41 7.56 -15.65
C GLU A 184 13.93 6.64 -16.80
N GLY A 185 12.86 5.88 -16.54
CA GLY A 185 12.27 4.95 -17.50
C GLY A 185 13.04 3.64 -17.70
N VAL A 186 14.19 3.45 -17.07
CA VAL A 186 15.02 2.24 -17.17
C VAL A 186 14.75 1.32 -15.99
N LEU A 187 14.56 0.03 -16.23
CA LEU A 187 14.44 -0.98 -15.19
C LEU A 187 15.81 -1.23 -14.55
N THR A 188 15.98 -0.78 -13.31
CA THR A 188 17.28 -0.81 -12.60
C THR A 188 17.39 -1.94 -11.60
N SER A 189 16.26 -2.44 -11.09
CA SER A 189 16.24 -3.55 -10.12
C SER A 189 14.92 -4.31 -10.19
N TYR A 190 14.93 -5.53 -9.68
CA TYR A 190 13.74 -6.21 -9.19
C TYR A 190 13.66 -6.07 -7.67
N LEU A 191 12.55 -6.53 -7.08
CA LEU A 191 12.42 -6.69 -5.63
C LEU A 191 12.93 -8.08 -5.24
N HIS A 192 13.98 -8.15 -4.44
CA HIS A 192 14.71 -9.36 -4.15
C HIS A 192 14.51 -9.87 -2.72
N ASP A 193 14.23 -11.19 -2.60
CA ASP A 193 14.55 -12.00 -1.44
C ASP A 193 16.00 -12.51 -1.52
N ARG A 194 16.46 -13.26 -0.53
CA ARG A 194 17.84 -13.82 -0.55
C ARG A 194 18.06 -14.83 -1.68
N ILE A 195 17.03 -15.60 -2.07
CA ILE A 195 17.13 -16.60 -3.13
C ILE A 195 17.30 -15.92 -4.49
N SER A 196 16.46 -14.96 -4.80
CA SER A 196 16.55 -14.22 -6.06
C SER A 196 17.78 -13.30 -6.11
N ALA A 197 18.15 -12.68 -4.99
CA ALA A 197 19.38 -11.89 -4.91
C ALA A 197 20.62 -12.75 -5.27
N LYS A 198 20.70 -13.96 -4.71
CA LYS A 198 21.76 -14.92 -5.05
C LYS A 198 21.73 -15.32 -6.52
N HIS A 199 20.54 -15.56 -7.09
CA HIS A 199 20.38 -15.91 -8.51
C HIS A 199 20.91 -14.82 -9.45
N TYR A 200 20.60 -13.55 -9.14
CA TYR A 200 21.02 -12.40 -9.94
C TYR A 200 22.42 -11.84 -9.58
N GLY A 201 23.06 -12.35 -8.53
CA GLY A 201 24.37 -11.87 -8.06
C GLY A 201 24.32 -10.45 -7.48
N VAL A 202 23.21 -10.08 -6.84
CA VAL A 202 22.96 -8.76 -6.23
C VAL A 202 22.67 -8.89 -4.73
N ASN A 203 22.55 -7.76 -4.04
CA ASN A 203 22.09 -7.74 -2.65
C ASN A 203 20.58 -7.87 -2.58
N PRO A 204 20.03 -8.50 -1.52
CA PRO A 204 18.58 -8.49 -1.25
C PRO A 204 18.09 -7.06 -0.95
N THR A 205 16.83 -6.79 -1.27
CA THR A 205 16.25 -5.45 -1.21
C THR A 205 15.33 -5.21 0.00
N GLY A 206 15.32 -6.13 0.99
CA GLY A 206 14.45 -6.02 2.16
C GLY A 206 12.97 -6.32 1.85
N ASN A 207 12.75 -7.09 0.81
CA ASN A 207 11.42 -7.43 0.30
C ASN A 207 11.01 -8.88 0.62
N GLY A 208 11.84 -9.66 1.32
CA GLY A 208 11.49 -11.01 1.76
C GLY A 208 10.30 -10.96 2.74
N ARG A 209 9.13 -11.47 2.32
CA ARG A 209 7.91 -11.49 3.15
C ARG A 209 7.24 -12.84 3.09
N ARG A 210 6.88 -13.37 4.23
CA ARG A 210 6.03 -14.56 4.34
C ARG A 210 4.58 -14.16 4.58
N ASP A 211 3.67 -14.95 4.08
CA ASP A 211 2.24 -14.80 4.36
C ASP A 211 1.95 -15.10 5.83
N THR A 212 2.41 -16.26 6.29
CA THR A 212 2.32 -16.67 7.70
C THR A 212 3.64 -17.32 8.14
N PHE A 213 3.77 -17.64 9.43
CA PHE A 213 4.91 -18.38 9.95
C PHE A 213 5.11 -19.76 9.30
N ARG A 214 4.11 -20.29 8.59
CA ARG A 214 4.13 -21.59 7.90
C ARG A 214 4.70 -21.50 6.47
N ASN A 215 4.86 -20.28 5.95
CA ASN A 215 5.28 -20.04 4.57
C ASN A 215 6.74 -19.58 4.50
N LEU A 216 7.42 -19.95 3.43
CA LEU A 216 8.73 -19.39 3.13
C LEU A 216 8.58 -17.92 2.71
N PRO A 217 9.56 -17.06 3.04
CA PRO A 217 9.59 -15.71 2.50
C PRO A 217 9.73 -15.73 0.99
N ILE A 218 9.07 -14.83 0.32
CA ILE A 218 9.18 -14.57 -1.11
C ILE A 218 9.23 -13.06 -1.33
N PRO A 219 9.75 -12.57 -2.48
CA PRO A 219 9.77 -11.14 -2.75
C PRO A 219 8.35 -10.56 -2.76
N ARG A 220 8.13 -9.48 -2.03
CA ARG A 220 6.85 -8.75 -1.99
C ARG A 220 7.10 -7.27 -1.80
N MET A 221 6.25 -6.47 -2.44
CA MET A 221 6.26 -5.01 -2.31
C MET A 221 6.10 -4.56 -0.86
N ARG A 222 6.71 -3.40 -0.55
CA ARG A 222 6.55 -2.64 0.70
C ARG A 222 5.61 -1.46 0.48
N ALA A 223 6.15 -0.31 0.17
CA ALA A 223 5.39 0.85 -0.23
C ALA A 223 5.83 1.26 -1.65
N THR A 224 5.14 0.72 -2.65
CA THR A 224 5.45 0.98 -4.05
C THR A 224 4.71 2.22 -4.53
N TYR A 225 5.45 3.17 -5.10
CA TYR A 225 4.88 4.41 -5.63
C TYR A 225 5.69 4.94 -6.82
N MET A 226 5.04 5.79 -7.60
CA MET A 226 5.69 6.60 -8.62
C MET A 226 6.08 7.93 -7.99
N GLU A 227 7.33 8.34 -8.16
CA GLU A 227 7.77 9.66 -7.70
C GLU A 227 7.08 10.78 -8.49
N ALA A 228 6.89 11.93 -7.85
CA ALA A 228 6.39 13.10 -8.54
C ALA A 228 7.38 13.49 -9.66
N GLY A 229 6.85 13.80 -10.83
CA GLY A 229 7.62 14.39 -11.93
C GLY A 229 7.95 15.87 -11.68
N ASN A 230 8.82 16.41 -12.50
CA ASN A 230 9.14 17.85 -12.53
C ASN A 230 8.06 18.63 -13.29
#